data_d01bf0f32e5a77f3afb5d1e617de42f8
#
_entry.id   d01bf0f32e5a77f3afb5d1e617de42f8
#
_cell.length_a   1.000
_cell.length_b   1.000
_cell.length_c   1.000
_cell.angle_alpha   90.00
_cell.angle_beta   90.00
_cell.angle_gamma   90.00
#
_symmetry.space_group_name_H-M   'P 1'
#
loop_
_entity.id
_entity.type
_entity.pdbx_description
1 polymer ?
#
loop_
_entity_poly.entity_id
_entity_poly.type
_entity_poly.pdbx_seq_one_letter_code
_entity_poly.pdbx_strand_id
1 'polypeptide(L)'
;ERADRPQPTSFDHPVAIGQPRPPAGSAPFITPQNMARLLRETGAGVVLRPNRGEHGTLFVLGRDNGEAALPSVVLSAEHHNMIARMLQRGLSVKLRVNVQTRFLTEDKNGYNVLTELPGADPALRDEVVMIGGHLDSWHSSTGATDNADGAAVVMEAMRILKAIGAQPKRTIRMALWGGEEQGLYGSQRYVDKYLKGDANKAARDKFNVYFNLDPGTGPIYGWYLENNEAVKPIFDAWLEPFREQGARRNIIQGIGNTDHLSFTRAGMAGFNPVQDYVDYDVRTHHTNMDTYERVKAADLQQCAMVLASFAYHAAVRTERIPPAAAKNN
;
A
#
# COMPACT_ATOMS: atom_id res chain seq x y z
N GLU A 1 -19.83 2.34 -15.31
CA GLU A 1 -20.07 3.68 -14.72
C GLU A 1 -18.78 4.41 -14.31
N ARG A 2 -17.65 3.72 -14.13
CA ARG A 2 -16.33 4.35 -14.00
C ARG A 2 -15.79 4.94 -15.31
N ALA A 3 -16.28 4.49 -16.45
CA ALA A 3 -15.84 4.99 -17.76
C ALA A 3 -16.13 6.49 -17.98
N ASP A 4 -17.12 7.01 -17.28
CA ASP A 4 -17.57 8.41 -17.40
C ASP A 4 -16.93 9.35 -16.38
N ARG A 5 -16.06 8.85 -15.49
CA ARG A 5 -15.33 9.74 -14.59
C ARG A 5 -14.28 10.50 -15.38
N PRO A 6 -14.21 11.83 -15.19
CA PRO A 6 -13.12 12.59 -15.78
C PRO A 6 -11.81 11.99 -15.28
N GLN A 7 -10.93 11.68 -16.23
CA GLN A 7 -9.55 11.33 -15.92
C GLN A 7 -8.97 12.42 -15.02
N PRO A 8 -8.14 12.08 -14.03
CA PRO A 8 -7.47 13.10 -13.23
C PRO A 8 -6.84 14.13 -14.16
N THR A 9 -7.32 15.35 -14.12
CA THR A 9 -6.85 16.43 -15.00
C THR A 9 -5.47 16.94 -14.62
N SER A 10 -4.99 16.54 -13.44
CA SER A 10 -3.69 16.94 -12.90
C SER A 10 -3.14 15.81 -12.03
N PHE A 11 -1.98 15.31 -12.41
CA PHE A 11 -1.15 14.45 -11.56
C PHE A 11 -0.31 15.28 -10.58
N ASP A 12 -0.55 16.58 -10.50
CA ASP A 12 0.26 17.49 -9.70
C ASP A 12 -0.05 17.37 -8.21
N HIS A 13 -1.13 16.71 -7.88
CA HIS A 13 -1.49 16.40 -6.49
C HIS A 13 -2.08 15.00 -6.38
N PRO A 14 -1.25 13.98 -6.19
CA PRO A 14 -1.70 12.92 -5.34
C PRO A 14 -1.82 13.59 -3.97
N VAL A 15 -3.03 13.93 -3.62
CA VAL A 15 -3.29 14.29 -2.24
C VAL A 15 -3.07 13.01 -1.45
N ALA A 16 -1.83 12.81 -0.98
CA ALA A 16 -1.69 12.07 0.24
C ALA A 16 -2.53 12.86 1.24
N ILE A 17 -3.75 12.40 1.50
CA ILE A 17 -4.55 12.92 2.60
C ILE A 17 -3.88 12.42 3.88
N GLY A 18 -2.62 12.79 4.04
CA GLY A 18 -1.95 12.79 5.31
C GLY A 18 -2.67 13.85 6.13
N GLN A 19 -3.24 13.46 7.27
CA GLN A 19 -3.63 14.40 8.30
C GLN A 19 -2.53 15.47 8.38
N PRO A 20 -2.86 16.78 8.37
CA PRO A 20 -1.83 17.81 8.52
C PRO A 20 -0.99 17.44 9.73
N ARG A 21 0.30 17.21 9.53
CA ARG A 21 1.22 16.97 10.65
C ARG A 21 1.17 18.22 11.51
N PRO A 22 0.92 18.06 12.81
CA PRO A 22 1.07 19.18 13.73
C PRO A 22 2.45 19.81 13.52
N PRO A 23 2.59 21.13 13.67
CA PRO A 23 3.88 21.79 13.56
C PRO A 23 4.95 21.05 14.37
N ALA A 24 6.15 20.92 13.82
CA ALA A 24 7.26 20.30 14.53
C ALA A 24 7.46 20.99 15.89
N GLY A 25 7.38 20.19 16.98
CA GLY A 25 7.48 20.70 18.35
C GLY A 25 6.15 20.80 19.11
N SER A 26 4.99 20.63 18.45
CA SER A 26 3.73 20.44 19.18
C SER A 26 3.59 18.98 19.60
N ALA A 27 4.09 18.63 20.79
CA ALA A 27 3.70 17.37 21.41
C ALA A 27 2.17 17.36 21.57
N PRO A 28 1.45 16.27 21.23
CA PRO A 28 0.03 16.21 21.51
C PRO A 28 -0.16 16.41 23.01
N PHE A 29 -1.00 17.36 23.37
CA PHE A 29 -1.28 17.72 24.76
C PHE A 29 -1.78 16.50 25.56
N ILE A 30 -2.35 15.51 24.86
CA ILE A 30 -2.81 14.24 25.42
C ILE A 30 -2.36 13.11 24.52
N THR A 31 -1.55 12.20 25.03
CA THR A 31 -1.21 10.96 24.32
C THR A 31 -2.45 10.02 24.27
N PRO A 32 -2.52 9.08 23.30
CA PRO A 32 -3.58 8.08 23.28
C PRO A 32 -3.74 7.30 24.60
N GLN A 33 -2.63 6.97 25.25
CA GLN A 33 -2.63 6.28 26.55
C GLN A 33 -3.20 7.16 27.67
N ASN A 34 -2.80 8.43 27.72
CA ASN A 34 -3.32 9.38 28.71
C ASN A 34 -4.81 9.65 28.47
N MET A 35 -5.27 9.71 27.22
CA MET A 35 -6.68 9.84 26.89
C MET A 35 -7.48 8.62 27.34
N ALA A 36 -7.00 7.41 27.10
CA ALA A 36 -7.65 6.18 27.52
C ALA A 36 -7.83 6.13 29.07
N ARG A 37 -6.77 6.52 29.80
CA ARG A 37 -6.82 6.61 31.26
C ARG A 37 -7.85 7.64 31.73
N LEU A 38 -7.81 8.85 31.19
CA LEU A 38 -8.76 9.92 31.54
C LEU A 38 -10.20 9.49 31.31
N LEU A 39 -10.50 8.88 30.18
CA LEU A 39 -11.83 8.40 29.86
C LEU A 39 -12.29 7.33 30.85
N ARG A 40 -11.43 6.41 31.27
CA ARG A 40 -11.76 5.42 32.32
C ARG A 40 -12.06 6.08 33.66
N GLU A 41 -11.21 7.03 34.08
CA GLU A 41 -11.37 7.75 35.35
C GLU A 41 -12.67 8.55 35.38
N THR A 42 -13.20 8.98 34.22
CA THR A 42 -14.49 9.63 34.10
C THR A 42 -15.66 8.66 33.97
N GLY A 43 -15.43 7.34 34.05
CA GLY A 43 -16.48 6.31 33.99
C GLY A 43 -16.94 5.93 32.61
N ALA A 44 -16.20 6.31 31.56
CA ALA A 44 -16.52 5.89 30.18
C ALA A 44 -16.34 4.37 30.03
N GLY A 45 -17.34 3.68 29.47
CA GLY A 45 -17.30 2.23 29.20
C GLY A 45 -16.92 1.89 27.76
N VAL A 46 -17.13 2.80 26.82
CA VAL A 46 -16.86 2.61 25.38
C VAL A 46 -16.58 3.94 24.72
N VAL A 47 -15.77 3.92 23.66
CA VAL A 47 -15.52 5.09 22.82
C VAL A 47 -16.23 4.90 21.48
N LEU A 48 -17.07 5.86 21.11
CA LEU A 48 -17.69 5.93 19.79
C LEU A 48 -16.86 6.85 18.89
N ARG A 49 -16.33 6.31 17.83
CA ARG A 49 -15.51 7.08 16.88
C ARG A 49 -16.31 7.46 15.64
N PRO A 50 -16.22 8.71 15.18
CA PRO A 50 -16.79 9.07 13.90
C PRO A 50 -15.98 8.40 12.77
N ASN A 51 -16.69 7.95 11.75
CA ASN A 51 -16.04 7.62 10.48
C ASN A 51 -15.77 8.89 9.65
N ARG A 52 -14.78 8.83 8.79
CA ARG A 52 -14.43 9.89 7.84
C ARG A 52 -14.94 9.61 6.41
N GLY A 53 -15.56 8.46 6.17
CA GLY A 53 -16.14 8.08 4.90
C GLY A 53 -17.54 8.66 4.68
N GLU A 54 -18.11 8.36 3.53
CA GLU A 54 -19.42 8.79 3.07
C GLU A 54 -20.34 7.59 2.85
N HIS A 55 -21.65 7.82 2.78
CA HIS A 55 -22.65 6.81 2.42
C HIS A 55 -22.64 5.53 3.27
N GLY A 56 -22.51 5.69 4.59
CA GLY A 56 -22.49 4.57 5.52
C GLY A 56 -21.19 3.75 5.51
N THR A 57 -20.15 4.22 4.83
CA THR A 57 -18.83 3.59 4.83
C THR A 57 -18.26 3.57 6.24
N LEU A 58 -17.64 2.45 6.59
CA LEU A 58 -16.98 2.26 7.88
C LEU A 58 -15.50 2.00 7.67
N PHE A 59 -14.66 2.96 8.02
CA PHE A 59 -13.21 2.83 8.05
C PHE A 59 -12.77 2.21 9.37
N VAL A 60 -12.25 1.00 9.34
CA VAL A 60 -11.96 0.22 10.53
C VAL A 60 -10.51 -0.24 10.55
N LEU A 61 -9.79 0.17 11.59
CA LEU A 61 -8.45 -0.31 11.89
C LEU A 61 -8.46 -0.95 13.29
N GLY A 62 -7.74 -2.05 13.46
CA GLY A 62 -7.45 -2.64 14.75
C GLY A 62 -6.07 -2.24 15.26
N ARG A 63 -5.97 -1.93 16.56
CA ARG A 63 -4.69 -1.77 17.25
C ARG A 63 -4.80 -2.30 18.65
N ASP A 64 -3.77 -2.98 19.10
CA ASP A 64 -3.59 -3.23 20.53
C ASP A 64 -3.12 -1.93 21.19
N ASN A 65 -4.00 -1.33 22.00
CA ASN A 65 -3.69 -0.13 22.77
C ASN A 65 -3.38 -0.46 24.24
N GLY A 66 -3.13 -1.73 24.53
CA GLY A 66 -2.82 -2.23 25.86
C GLY A 66 -4.04 -2.34 26.79
N GLU A 67 -3.81 -2.81 28.01
CA GLU A 67 -4.86 -3.10 29.00
C GLU A 67 -5.68 -1.85 29.43
N ALA A 68 -5.09 -0.67 29.28
CA ALA A 68 -5.79 0.58 29.61
C ALA A 68 -6.80 1.01 28.55
N ALA A 69 -6.79 0.39 27.37
CA ALA A 69 -7.70 0.77 26.29
C ALA A 69 -9.16 0.49 26.62
N LEU A 70 -10.02 1.40 26.22
CA LEU A 70 -11.48 1.18 26.25
C LEU A 70 -11.91 0.50 24.93
N PRO A 71 -12.95 -0.35 24.99
CA PRO A 71 -13.62 -0.79 23.77
C PRO A 71 -13.95 0.40 22.89
N SER A 72 -13.65 0.30 21.61
CA SER A 72 -13.85 1.38 20.65
C SER A 72 -14.59 0.85 19.44
N VAL A 73 -15.67 1.50 19.07
CA VAL A 73 -16.48 1.16 17.91
C VAL A 73 -16.56 2.35 16.96
N VAL A 74 -16.51 2.07 15.67
CA VAL A 74 -16.64 3.09 14.62
C VAL A 74 -18.11 3.15 14.20
N LEU A 75 -18.63 4.36 14.12
CA LEU A 75 -19.97 4.64 13.60
C LEU A 75 -19.83 5.33 12.24
N SER A 76 -20.78 5.10 11.33
CA SER A 76 -20.85 5.92 10.13
C SER A 76 -20.96 7.41 10.50
N ALA A 77 -20.46 8.27 9.63
CA ALA A 77 -20.48 9.72 9.85
C ALA A 77 -21.92 10.22 10.11
N GLU A 78 -22.89 9.66 9.38
CA GLU A 78 -24.31 10.01 9.52
C GLU A 78 -24.86 9.69 10.91
N HIS A 79 -24.61 8.48 11.41
CA HIS A 79 -25.09 8.05 12.73
C HIS A 79 -24.36 8.79 13.86
N HIS A 80 -23.04 8.91 13.77
CA HIS A 80 -22.27 9.67 14.76
C HIS A 80 -22.74 11.11 14.87
N ASN A 81 -22.89 11.78 13.71
CA ASN A 81 -23.33 13.18 13.67
C ASN A 81 -24.79 13.36 14.10
N MET A 82 -25.65 12.36 13.86
CA MET A 82 -27.02 12.37 14.39
C MET A 82 -26.99 12.38 15.91
N ILE A 83 -26.23 11.48 16.53
CA ILE A 83 -26.09 11.42 18.00
C ILE A 83 -25.55 12.74 18.54
N ALA A 84 -24.51 13.29 17.93
CA ALA A 84 -23.91 14.56 18.33
C ALA A 84 -24.93 15.70 18.30
N ARG A 85 -25.72 15.82 17.23
CA ARG A 85 -26.79 16.83 17.12
C ARG A 85 -27.93 16.67 18.16
N MET A 86 -28.26 15.41 18.48
CA MET A 86 -29.25 15.15 19.54
C MET A 86 -28.73 15.65 20.89
N LEU A 87 -27.50 15.32 21.24
CA LEU A 87 -26.86 15.77 22.48
C LEU A 87 -26.74 17.29 22.56
N GLN A 88 -26.34 17.95 21.46
CA GLN A 88 -26.26 19.40 21.37
C GLN A 88 -27.63 20.09 21.63
N ARG A 89 -28.70 19.41 21.31
CA ARG A 89 -30.09 19.90 21.58
C ARG A 89 -30.60 19.50 22.93
N GLY A 90 -29.79 18.94 23.82
CA GLY A 90 -30.17 18.49 25.14
C GLY A 90 -31.03 17.22 25.17
N LEU A 91 -31.13 16.47 24.07
CA LEU A 91 -31.85 15.22 24.02
C LEU A 91 -31.04 14.10 24.66
N SER A 92 -31.69 13.28 25.47
CA SER A 92 -31.10 12.11 26.09
C SER A 92 -30.90 11.01 25.04
N VAL A 93 -29.66 10.52 24.91
CA VAL A 93 -29.32 9.39 24.04
C VAL A 93 -28.86 8.22 24.89
N LYS A 94 -29.48 7.06 24.67
CA LYS A 94 -29.09 5.79 25.31
C LYS A 94 -28.68 4.79 24.22
N LEU A 95 -27.53 4.17 24.42
CA LEU A 95 -27.00 3.14 23.53
C LEU A 95 -26.76 1.86 24.34
N ARG A 96 -27.00 0.72 23.69
CA ARG A 96 -26.56 -0.56 24.20
C ARG A 96 -25.43 -1.03 23.32
N VAL A 97 -24.27 -1.24 23.93
CA VAL A 97 -23.07 -1.73 23.22
C VAL A 97 -22.69 -3.09 23.81
N ASN A 98 -22.49 -4.07 22.95
CA ASN A 98 -21.96 -5.37 23.31
C ASN A 98 -20.76 -5.66 22.41
N VAL A 99 -19.56 -5.74 22.98
CA VAL A 99 -18.30 -6.02 22.27
C VAL A 99 -17.65 -7.21 22.96
N GLN A 100 -17.43 -8.27 22.22
CA GLN A 100 -16.73 -9.46 22.68
C GLN A 100 -15.57 -9.73 21.73
N THR A 101 -14.34 -9.65 22.23
CA THR A 101 -13.13 -9.91 21.49
C THR A 101 -12.20 -10.81 22.30
N ARG A 102 -11.36 -11.55 21.58
CA ARG A 102 -10.29 -12.34 22.21
C ARG A 102 -9.01 -12.24 21.39
N PHE A 103 -7.88 -12.27 22.05
CA PHE A 103 -6.60 -12.43 21.39
C PHE A 103 -6.37 -13.89 21.04
N LEU A 104 -6.03 -14.18 19.78
CA LEU A 104 -5.56 -15.49 19.34
C LEU A 104 -4.04 -15.50 19.45
N THR A 105 -3.50 -16.32 20.34
CA THR A 105 -2.07 -16.32 20.68
C THR A 105 -1.34 -17.60 20.28
N GLU A 106 -2.05 -18.57 19.71
CA GLU A 106 -1.54 -19.91 19.41
C GLU A 106 -0.57 -19.91 18.22
N ASP A 107 -0.86 -19.13 17.19
CA ASP A 107 0.06 -18.88 16.07
C ASP A 107 0.12 -17.39 15.76
N LYS A 108 1.31 -16.81 15.88
CA LYS A 108 1.59 -15.38 15.61
C LYS A 108 2.49 -15.19 14.39
N ASN A 109 2.73 -16.25 13.63
CA ASN A 109 3.58 -16.17 12.46
C ASN A 109 2.82 -15.54 11.30
N GLY A 110 3.49 -14.63 10.60
CA GLY A 110 3.11 -14.16 9.27
C GLY A 110 4.02 -14.78 8.22
N TYR A 111 3.54 -14.90 7.00
CA TYR A 111 4.27 -15.54 5.91
C TYR A 111 4.35 -14.63 4.69
N ASN A 112 5.48 -14.70 3.98
CA ASN A 112 5.64 -14.14 2.65
C ASN A 112 5.63 -15.29 1.63
N VAL A 113 5.05 -15.06 0.46
CA VAL A 113 5.11 -16.00 -0.66
C VAL A 113 6.10 -15.47 -1.68
N LEU A 114 7.08 -16.30 -2.07
CA LEU A 114 8.12 -15.94 -3.02
C LEU A 114 8.18 -16.95 -4.16
N THR A 115 8.34 -16.46 -5.39
CA THR A 115 8.63 -17.29 -6.56
C THR A 115 9.52 -16.55 -7.55
N GLU A 116 10.13 -17.26 -8.50
CA GLU A 116 11.08 -16.68 -9.44
C GLU A 116 10.84 -17.16 -10.88
N LEU A 117 11.15 -16.27 -11.81
CA LEU A 117 11.49 -16.58 -13.20
C LEU A 117 13.01 -16.40 -13.35
N PRO A 118 13.78 -17.49 -13.46
CA PRO A 118 15.24 -17.42 -13.47
C PRO A 118 15.79 -16.60 -14.65
N GLY A 119 16.86 -15.85 -14.41
CA GLY A 119 17.59 -15.16 -15.45
C GLY A 119 18.36 -16.12 -16.35
N ALA A 120 18.41 -15.81 -17.64
CA ALA A 120 19.07 -16.61 -18.66
C ALA A 120 20.53 -16.23 -18.94
N ASP A 121 20.94 -15.00 -18.56
CA ASP A 121 22.31 -14.52 -18.79
C ASP A 121 23.25 -14.99 -17.69
N PRO A 122 24.32 -15.76 -17.99
CA PRO A 122 25.23 -16.27 -16.97
C PRO A 122 25.90 -15.19 -16.12
N ALA A 123 26.07 -13.96 -16.65
CA ALA A 123 26.70 -12.86 -15.93
C ALA A 123 25.71 -12.08 -15.05
N LEU A 124 24.42 -12.06 -15.42
CA LEU A 124 23.40 -11.23 -14.78
C LEU A 124 22.30 -12.01 -14.04
N ARG A 125 22.21 -13.31 -14.23
CA ARG A 125 21.13 -14.14 -13.68
C ARG A 125 21.01 -14.10 -12.15
N ASP A 126 22.09 -13.79 -11.46
CA ASP A 126 22.09 -13.66 -10.00
C ASP A 126 21.60 -12.28 -9.52
N GLU A 127 21.47 -11.31 -10.42
CA GLU A 127 20.87 -10.03 -10.11
C GLU A 127 19.34 -10.16 -10.11
N VAL A 128 18.68 -9.42 -9.21
CA VAL A 128 17.23 -9.57 -8.95
C VAL A 128 16.48 -8.30 -9.29
N VAL A 129 15.51 -8.43 -10.16
CA VAL A 129 14.37 -7.52 -10.31
C VAL A 129 13.21 -8.09 -9.52
N MET A 130 12.60 -7.32 -8.66
CA MET A 130 11.49 -7.80 -7.84
C MET A 130 10.20 -7.07 -8.17
N ILE A 131 9.09 -7.81 -8.21
CA ILE A 131 7.73 -7.29 -8.27
C ILE A 131 6.95 -7.83 -7.07
N GLY A 132 6.02 -7.07 -6.52
CA GLY A 132 5.25 -7.56 -5.37
C GLY A 132 4.13 -6.65 -4.94
N GLY A 133 3.39 -7.12 -3.96
CA GLY A 133 2.33 -6.43 -3.26
C GLY A 133 2.01 -7.20 -1.99
N HIS A 134 1.22 -6.63 -1.09
CA HIS A 134 0.85 -7.38 0.11
C HIS A 134 -0.35 -8.30 -0.11
N LEU A 135 -0.49 -9.29 0.74
CA LEU A 135 -1.51 -10.35 0.66
C LEU A 135 -2.52 -10.26 1.81
N ASP A 136 -2.16 -9.60 2.89
CA ASP A 136 -3.05 -9.36 4.01
C ASP A 136 -3.98 -8.17 3.75
N SER A 137 -5.01 -8.03 4.57
CA SER A 137 -5.98 -6.93 4.51
C SER A 137 -6.62 -6.70 5.87
N TRP A 138 -7.30 -5.58 6.05
CA TRP A 138 -8.13 -5.35 7.22
C TRP A 138 -9.40 -6.19 7.21
N HIS A 139 -9.84 -6.58 8.39
CA HIS A 139 -10.95 -7.52 8.64
C HIS A 139 -12.35 -6.96 8.36
N SER A 140 -12.50 -5.70 7.97
CA SER A 140 -13.80 -5.06 7.76
C SER A 140 -14.49 -5.49 6.46
N SER A 141 -13.74 -6.04 5.51
CA SER A 141 -14.23 -6.54 4.21
C SER A 141 -13.32 -7.64 3.67
N THR A 142 -13.39 -7.90 2.36
CA THR A 142 -12.64 -8.96 1.69
C THR A 142 -11.23 -8.54 1.25
N GLY A 143 -10.89 -7.25 1.38
CA GLY A 143 -9.58 -6.74 0.94
C GLY A 143 -9.40 -6.81 -0.59
N ALA A 144 -10.49 -6.54 -1.34
CA ALA A 144 -10.47 -6.76 -2.79
C ALA A 144 -9.58 -5.75 -3.53
N THR A 145 -9.57 -4.49 -3.09
CA THR A 145 -8.75 -3.42 -3.64
C THR A 145 -7.53 -3.09 -2.78
N ASP A 146 -7.50 -3.64 -1.55
CA ASP A 146 -6.45 -3.46 -0.57
C ASP A 146 -6.17 -4.81 0.13
N ASN A 147 -5.36 -5.71 -0.47
CA ASN A 147 -4.68 -5.55 -1.75
C ASN A 147 -4.75 -6.85 -2.58
N ALA A 148 -5.94 -7.50 -2.63
CA ALA A 148 -6.09 -8.73 -3.42
C ALA A 148 -5.92 -8.48 -4.94
N ASP A 149 -6.32 -7.30 -5.44
CA ASP A 149 -6.13 -6.92 -6.84
C ASP A 149 -4.65 -6.74 -7.16
N GLY A 150 -3.87 -6.09 -6.28
CA GLY A 150 -2.42 -5.98 -6.42
C GLY A 150 -1.73 -7.34 -6.43
N ALA A 151 -2.10 -8.22 -5.50
CA ALA A 151 -1.59 -9.59 -5.46
C ALA A 151 -1.90 -10.34 -6.76
N ALA A 152 -3.15 -10.23 -7.27
CA ALA A 152 -3.57 -10.86 -8.53
C ALA A 152 -2.80 -10.32 -9.73
N VAL A 153 -2.59 -9.01 -9.81
CA VAL A 153 -1.83 -8.36 -10.89
C VAL A 153 -0.37 -8.83 -10.89
N VAL A 154 0.26 -8.90 -9.73
CA VAL A 154 1.65 -9.38 -9.59
C VAL A 154 1.77 -10.83 -10.05
N MET A 155 0.84 -11.69 -9.66
CA MET A 155 0.79 -13.09 -10.10
C MET A 155 0.56 -13.19 -11.61
N GLU A 156 -0.35 -12.38 -12.18
CA GLU A 156 -0.66 -12.37 -13.60
C GLU A 156 0.54 -11.84 -14.43
N ALA A 157 1.26 -10.84 -13.95
CA ALA A 157 2.48 -10.36 -14.59
C ALA A 157 3.53 -11.50 -14.73
N MET A 158 3.72 -12.30 -13.69
CA MET A 158 4.59 -13.47 -13.75
C MET A 158 4.07 -14.54 -14.72
N ARG A 159 2.73 -14.77 -14.73
CA ARG A 159 2.10 -15.71 -15.66
C ARG A 159 2.29 -15.27 -17.11
N ILE A 160 2.10 -13.98 -17.41
CA ILE A 160 2.31 -13.40 -18.75
C ILE A 160 3.76 -13.66 -19.19
N LEU A 161 4.74 -13.28 -18.38
CA LEU A 161 6.15 -13.45 -18.71
C LEU A 161 6.51 -14.92 -18.99
N LYS A 162 5.99 -15.83 -18.20
CA LYS A 162 6.17 -17.26 -18.41
C LYS A 162 5.47 -17.75 -19.69
N ALA A 163 4.24 -17.34 -19.93
CA ALA A 163 3.43 -17.77 -21.05
C ALA A 163 3.98 -17.36 -22.42
N ILE A 164 4.59 -16.16 -22.50
CA ILE A 164 5.25 -15.69 -23.73
C ILE A 164 6.67 -16.27 -23.90
N GLY A 165 7.14 -17.10 -22.98
CA GLY A 165 8.50 -17.64 -23.02
C GLY A 165 9.59 -16.60 -22.84
N ALA A 166 9.33 -15.56 -22.02
CA ALA A 166 10.29 -14.49 -21.77
C ALA A 166 11.63 -15.03 -21.28
N GLN A 167 12.73 -14.50 -21.82
CA GLN A 167 14.09 -14.84 -21.43
C GLN A 167 14.74 -13.61 -20.78
N PRO A 168 14.45 -13.31 -19.51
CA PRO A 168 15.06 -12.18 -18.81
C PRO A 168 16.55 -12.46 -18.60
N LYS A 169 17.42 -11.43 -18.67
CA LYS A 169 18.82 -11.59 -18.32
C LYS A 169 19.01 -11.76 -16.82
N ARG A 170 18.28 -10.98 -16.02
CA ARG A 170 18.23 -11.03 -14.55
C ARG A 170 17.06 -11.88 -14.09
N THR A 171 17.18 -12.48 -12.93
CA THR A 171 16.06 -13.18 -12.30
C THR A 171 14.95 -12.17 -11.91
N ILE A 172 13.72 -12.47 -12.32
CA ILE A 172 12.54 -11.74 -11.88
C ILE A 172 11.93 -12.50 -10.70
N ARG A 173 11.89 -11.87 -9.53
CA ARG A 173 11.32 -12.43 -8.30
C ARG A 173 9.99 -11.79 -8.00
N MET A 174 8.98 -12.60 -7.72
CA MET A 174 7.71 -12.17 -7.18
C MET A 174 7.70 -12.31 -5.66
N ALA A 175 7.10 -11.35 -4.97
CA ALA A 175 6.83 -11.41 -3.55
C ALA A 175 5.39 -11.02 -3.25
N LEU A 176 4.70 -11.82 -2.43
CA LEU A 176 3.46 -11.42 -1.78
C LEU A 176 3.77 -11.31 -0.28
N TRP A 177 3.59 -10.11 0.26
CA TRP A 177 3.97 -9.79 1.63
C TRP A 177 2.83 -10.03 2.60
N GLY A 178 3.15 -10.48 3.80
CA GLY A 178 2.19 -10.57 4.90
C GLY A 178 2.48 -9.53 5.96
N GLY A 179 1.42 -8.99 6.59
CA GLY A 179 1.52 -8.03 7.68
C GLY A 179 1.95 -6.64 7.23
N GLU A 180 1.59 -6.23 6.03
CA GLU A 180 1.76 -4.86 5.53
C GLU A 180 0.95 -3.90 6.38
N GLU A 181 -0.32 -4.20 6.55
CA GLU A 181 -1.34 -3.42 7.23
C GLU A 181 -1.02 -3.09 8.69
N GLN A 182 -0.19 -3.90 9.32
CA GLN A 182 0.26 -3.72 10.69
C GLN A 182 1.62 -3.00 10.78
N GLY A 183 2.24 -2.66 9.65
CA GLY A 183 3.47 -1.86 9.60
C GLY A 183 4.58 -2.46 8.74
N LEU A 184 4.28 -2.94 7.55
CA LEU A 184 5.23 -3.44 6.53
C LEU A 184 6.07 -4.64 7.02
N TYR A 185 5.52 -5.48 7.90
CA TYR A 185 6.33 -6.50 8.57
C TYR A 185 6.97 -7.48 7.58
N GLY A 186 6.23 -7.94 6.57
CA GLY A 186 6.73 -8.92 5.61
C GLY A 186 7.90 -8.41 4.80
N SER A 187 7.76 -7.26 4.16
CA SER A 187 8.80 -6.64 3.34
C SER A 187 9.99 -6.17 4.19
N GLN A 188 9.71 -5.56 5.35
CA GLN A 188 10.77 -5.11 6.24
C GLN A 188 11.63 -6.27 6.77
N ARG A 189 11.01 -7.36 7.21
CA ARG A 189 11.73 -8.54 7.67
C ARG A 189 12.51 -9.23 6.57
N TYR A 190 11.97 -9.22 5.34
CA TYR A 190 12.70 -9.70 4.17
C TYR A 190 13.96 -8.87 3.93
N VAL A 191 13.85 -7.53 3.90
CA VAL A 191 14.98 -6.63 3.71
C VAL A 191 15.99 -6.76 4.84
N ASP A 192 15.55 -6.76 6.10
CA ASP A 192 16.43 -6.90 7.27
C ASP A 192 17.21 -8.23 7.25
N LYS A 193 16.56 -9.33 6.85
CA LYS A 193 17.16 -10.67 6.85
C LYS A 193 18.10 -10.91 5.67
N TYR A 194 17.76 -10.42 4.47
CA TYR A 194 18.44 -10.84 3.23
C TYR A 194 19.22 -9.73 2.52
N LEU A 195 18.96 -8.46 2.83
CA LEU A 195 19.53 -7.35 2.05
C LEU A 195 20.26 -6.30 2.91
N LYS A 196 19.97 -6.21 4.21
CA LYS A 196 20.55 -5.20 5.10
C LYS A 196 21.76 -5.72 5.86
N GLY A 197 22.67 -4.81 6.20
CA GLY A 197 23.90 -5.12 6.95
C GLY A 197 25.04 -5.64 6.06
N ASP A 198 26.23 -5.74 6.65
CA ASP A 198 27.46 -6.10 5.95
C ASP A 198 27.47 -7.56 5.48
N ALA A 199 26.86 -8.46 6.27
CA ALA A 199 26.74 -9.86 5.91
C ALA A 199 25.93 -10.07 4.60
N ASN A 200 25.02 -9.18 4.30
CA ASN A 200 24.16 -9.25 3.13
C ASN A 200 24.62 -8.32 1.97
N LYS A 201 25.80 -7.71 2.09
CA LYS A 201 26.30 -6.77 1.07
C LYS A 201 26.27 -7.37 -0.34
N ALA A 202 26.71 -8.60 -0.51
CA ALA A 202 26.75 -9.27 -1.81
C ALA A 202 25.35 -9.43 -2.42
N ALA A 203 24.35 -9.79 -1.62
CA ALA A 203 22.95 -9.90 -2.05
C ALA A 203 22.36 -8.53 -2.38
N ARG A 204 22.61 -7.53 -1.55
CA ARG A 204 22.19 -6.14 -1.80
C ARG A 204 22.81 -5.59 -3.08
N ASP A 205 24.10 -5.83 -3.34
CA ASP A 205 24.78 -5.39 -4.53
C ASP A 205 24.23 -6.07 -5.81
N LYS A 206 23.57 -7.20 -5.70
CA LYS A 206 22.86 -7.90 -6.77
C LYS A 206 21.40 -7.50 -6.91
N PHE A 207 20.85 -6.74 -5.96
CA PHE A 207 19.48 -6.27 -6.02
C PHE A 207 19.36 -5.07 -6.98
N ASN A 208 18.48 -5.17 -7.97
CA ASN A 208 18.32 -4.14 -9.00
C ASN A 208 17.23 -3.14 -8.63
N VAL A 209 15.98 -3.61 -8.55
CA VAL A 209 14.81 -2.75 -8.32
C VAL A 209 13.63 -3.55 -7.75
N TYR A 210 12.79 -2.90 -6.99
CA TYR A 210 11.49 -3.40 -6.56
C TYR A 210 10.36 -2.55 -7.13
N PHE A 211 9.42 -3.18 -7.83
CA PHE A 211 8.15 -2.60 -8.25
C PHE A 211 7.04 -3.14 -7.36
N ASN A 212 6.47 -2.28 -6.55
CA ASN A 212 5.33 -2.57 -5.70
C ASN A 212 4.03 -2.35 -6.46
N LEU A 213 2.96 -3.01 -6.06
CA LEU A 213 1.60 -2.71 -6.50
C LEU A 213 0.69 -2.62 -5.29
N ASP A 214 0.42 -1.40 -4.88
CA ASP A 214 -0.35 -0.93 -3.75
C ASP A 214 -0.10 0.59 -3.60
N PRO A 215 -0.95 1.38 -3.02
CA PRO A 215 -2.40 1.37 -2.94
C PRO A 215 -3.05 1.96 -4.19
N GLY A 216 -4.31 1.72 -4.34
CA GLY A 216 -5.13 2.37 -5.37
C GLY A 216 -5.99 1.37 -6.14
N THR A 217 -6.95 1.91 -6.87
CA THR A 217 -7.82 1.18 -7.78
C THR A 217 -7.68 1.74 -9.18
N GLY A 218 -8.19 1.02 -10.17
CA GLY A 218 -8.13 1.44 -11.56
C GLY A 218 -6.80 1.08 -12.25
N PRO A 219 -6.60 1.56 -13.48
CA PRO A 219 -5.39 1.27 -14.24
C PRO A 219 -4.19 2.05 -13.71
N ILE A 220 -3.00 1.59 -14.07
CA ILE A 220 -1.76 2.33 -13.81
C ILE A 220 -1.68 3.53 -14.76
N TYR A 221 -1.57 4.73 -14.21
CA TYR A 221 -1.36 5.97 -14.95
C TYR A 221 0.10 6.35 -15.11
N GLY A 222 0.97 5.88 -14.24
CA GLY A 222 2.39 6.15 -14.17
C GLY A 222 3.00 5.56 -12.91
N TRP A 223 4.17 6.07 -12.52
CA TRP A 223 4.91 5.63 -11.34
C TRP A 223 5.31 6.81 -10.47
N TYR A 224 5.25 6.63 -9.16
CA TYR A 224 5.92 7.49 -8.19
C TYR A 224 7.41 7.17 -8.24
N LEU A 225 8.23 8.18 -8.57
CA LEU A 225 9.67 7.99 -8.79
C LEU A 225 10.52 8.18 -7.52
N GLU A 226 9.88 8.35 -6.36
CA GLU A 226 10.53 8.45 -5.06
C GLU A 226 11.64 9.52 -5.01
N ASN A 227 11.40 10.67 -5.66
CA ASN A 227 12.35 11.77 -5.86
C ASN A 227 13.63 11.37 -6.62
N ASN A 228 13.58 10.31 -7.40
CA ASN A 228 14.68 9.82 -8.22
C ASN A 228 14.55 10.31 -9.67
N GLU A 229 15.10 11.48 -9.96
CA GLU A 229 15.06 12.08 -11.30
C GLU A 229 15.79 11.25 -12.36
N ALA A 230 16.81 10.48 -11.94
CA ALA A 230 17.62 9.69 -12.87
C ALA A 230 16.83 8.56 -13.56
N VAL A 231 15.76 8.07 -12.94
CA VAL A 231 14.91 7.03 -13.54
C VAL A 231 13.85 7.58 -14.48
N LYS A 232 13.56 8.89 -14.42
CA LYS A 232 12.46 9.49 -15.18
C LYS A 232 12.54 9.22 -16.68
N PRO A 233 13.65 9.49 -17.39
CA PRO A 233 13.74 9.23 -18.82
C PRO A 233 13.61 7.74 -19.17
N ILE A 234 14.04 6.85 -18.27
CA ILE A 234 13.93 5.40 -18.43
C ILE A 234 12.45 4.98 -18.35
N PHE A 235 11.75 5.41 -17.29
CA PHE A 235 10.36 5.05 -17.05
C PHE A 235 9.40 5.73 -18.02
N ASP A 236 9.68 6.95 -18.46
CA ASP A 236 8.89 7.63 -19.49
C ASP A 236 8.94 6.83 -20.81
N ALA A 237 10.12 6.34 -21.21
CA ALA A 237 10.26 5.52 -22.40
C ALA A 237 9.53 4.16 -22.28
N TRP A 238 9.56 3.53 -21.10
CA TRP A 238 8.86 2.25 -20.87
C TRP A 238 7.35 2.41 -20.75
N LEU A 239 6.88 3.58 -20.37
CA LEU A 239 5.46 3.88 -20.23
C LEU A 239 4.80 4.24 -21.57
N GLU A 240 5.56 4.78 -22.52
CA GLU A 240 5.05 5.31 -23.79
C GLU A 240 4.17 4.31 -24.58
N PRO A 241 4.48 3.00 -24.68
CA PRO A 241 3.63 2.04 -25.36
C PRO A 241 2.21 1.90 -24.76
N PHE A 242 2.03 2.30 -23.52
CA PHE A 242 0.74 2.20 -22.79
C PHE A 242 -0.04 3.51 -22.74
N ARG A 243 0.41 4.54 -23.47
CA ARG A 243 -0.18 5.88 -23.44
C ARG A 243 -1.67 5.89 -23.83
N GLU A 244 -2.03 5.14 -24.86
CA GLU A 244 -3.43 5.02 -25.29
C GLU A 244 -4.30 4.24 -24.29
N GLN A 245 -3.68 3.45 -23.43
CA GLN A 245 -4.34 2.72 -22.35
C GLN A 245 -4.41 3.53 -21.04
N GLY A 246 -4.09 4.83 -21.10
CA GLY A 246 -4.19 5.74 -19.97
C GLY A 246 -2.90 5.93 -19.17
N ALA A 247 -1.84 5.17 -19.42
CA ALA A 247 -0.56 5.35 -18.79
C ALA A 247 0.17 6.56 -19.40
N ARG A 248 0.19 7.68 -18.67
CA ARG A 248 0.53 8.98 -19.27
C ARG A 248 1.77 9.63 -18.72
N ARG A 249 2.03 9.50 -17.41
CA ARG A 249 3.01 10.35 -16.77
C ARG A 249 3.52 9.78 -15.45
N ASN A 250 4.84 9.75 -15.31
CA ASN A 250 5.50 9.48 -14.04
C ASN A 250 5.57 10.74 -13.18
N ILE A 251 5.53 10.58 -11.86
CA ILE A 251 5.54 11.64 -10.86
C ILE A 251 6.84 11.57 -10.07
N ILE A 252 7.60 12.67 -10.03
CA ILE A 252 8.90 12.70 -9.30
C ILE A 252 8.72 12.41 -7.81
N GLN A 253 7.63 12.88 -7.20
CA GLN A 253 7.37 12.69 -5.77
C GLN A 253 7.33 11.22 -5.37
N GLY A 254 7.45 10.98 -4.08
CA GLY A 254 7.24 9.68 -3.47
C GLY A 254 5.86 9.53 -2.86
N ILE A 255 5.46 8.29 -2.64
CA ILE A 255 4.27 7.93 -1.87
C ILE A 255 4.70 7.23 -0.57
N GLY A 256 3.94 7.43 0.50
CA GLY A 256 4.17 6.79 1.80
C GLY A 256 3.40 5.49 2.01
N ASN A 257 3.73 4.82 3.10
CA ASN A 257 2.92 3.78 3.75
C ASN A 257 2.66 2.50 2.95
N THR A 258 3.63 2.04 2.13
CA THR A 258 3.55 0.72 1.49
C THR A 258 4.93 0.08 1.31
N ASP A 259 4.99 -1.17 0.93
CA ASP A 259 6.14 -2.08 1.02
C ASP A 259 7.41 -1.63 0.29
N HIS A 260 7.31 -0.83 -0.79
CA HIS A 260 8.51 -0.30 -1.47
C HIS A 260 9.40 0.53 -0.53
N LEU A 261 8.80 1.10 0.53
CA LEU A 261 9.54 1.87 1.53
C LEU A 261 10.55 1.02 2.33
N SER A 262 10.30 -0.28 2.48
CA SER A 262 11.27 -1.17 3.12
C SER A 262 12.57 -1.22 2.34
N PHE A 263 12.49 -1.16 1.01
CA PHE A 263 13.65 -1.15 0.10
C PHE A 263 14.30 0.23 -0.01
N THR A 264 13.51 1.29 -0.19
CA THR A 264 14.05 2.65 -0.35
C THR A 264 14.73 3.15 0.92
N ARG A 265 14.20 2.81 2.10
CA ARG A 265 14.84 3.10 3.41
C ARG A 265 16.17 2.38 3.59
N ALA A 266 16.37 1.28 2.89
CA ALA A 266 17.63 0.53 2.88
C ALA A 266 18.57 0.93 1.71
N GLY A 267 18.25 2.02 1.00
CA GLY A 267 19.07 2.59 -0.07
C GLY A 267 18.93 1.89 -1.42
N MET A 268 17.91 1.07 -1.62
CA MET A 268 17.64 0.38 -2.87
C MET A 268 16.56 1.10 -3.69
N ALA A 269 16.52 0.86 -5.00
CA ALA A 269 15.48 1.37 -5.87
C ALA A 269 14.16 0.62 -5.61
N GLY A 270 13.11 1.36 -5.29
CA GLY A 270 11.77 0.85 -5.07
C GLY A 270 10.73 1.86 -5.53
N PHE A 271 9.68 1.40 -6.20
CA PHE A 271 8.67 2.27 -6.82
C PHE A 271 7.28 1.70 -6.64
N ASN A 272 6.29 2.60 -6.60
CA ASN A 272 4.88 2.26 -6.55
C ASN A 272 4.11 2.94 -7.69
N PRO A 273 3.08 2.31 -8.29
CA PRO A 273 2.35 2.93 -9.37
C PRO A 273 1.42 4.04 -8.89
N VAL A 274 1.05 4.92 -9.81
CA VAL A 274 -0.02 5.89 -9.66
C VAL A 274 -1.29 5.30 -10.22
N GLN A 275 -2.31 5.14 -9.38
CA GLN A 275 -3.62 4.61 -9.73
C GLN A 275 -4.75 5.56 -9.33
N ASP A 276 -6.01 5.17 -9.49
CA ASP A 276 -7.18 5.98 -9.09
C ASP A 276 -7.28 6.10 -7.57
N TYR A 277 -6.69 7.13 -7.03
CA TYR A 277 -6.63 7.38 -5.60
C TYR A 277 -7.95 7.90 -5.02
N VAL A 278 -8.78 8.52 -5.82
CA VAL A 278 -10.02 9.19 -5.35
C VAL A 278 -11.04 8.19 -4.84
N ASP A 279 -11.29 7.11 -5.57
CA ASP A 279 -12.27 6.09 -5.14
C ASP A 279 -11.71 5.21 -4.02
N TYR A 280 -10.43 4.93 -4.05
CA TYR A 280 -9.73 4.15 -3.05
C TYR A 280 -9.83 4.80 -1.66
N ASP A 281 -9.36 6.02 -1.49
CA ASP A 281 -9.33 6.70 -0.18
C ASP A 281 -10.71 6.99 0.41
N VAL A 282 -11.68 7.26 -0.44
CA VAL A 282 -13.03 7.66 0.02
C VAL A 282 -13.91 6.45 0.32
N ARG A 283 -13.70 5.34 -0.39
CA ARG A 283 -14.65 4.22 -0.38
C ARG A 283 -14.08 2.90 0.07
N THR A 284 -12.92 2.50 -0.41
CA THR A 284 -12.45 1.12 -0.24
C THR A 284 -11.32 0.97 0.77
N HIS A 285 -10.37 1.90 0.81
CA HIS A 285 -9.21 1.83 1.69
C HIS A 285 -9.60 1.61 3.15
N HIS A 286 -9.32 0.42 3.66
CA HIS A 286 -9.58 -0.04 5.03
C HIS A 286 -11.06 0.01 5.44
N THR A 287 -12.00 -0.17 4.50
CA THR A 287 -13.42 -0.02 4.79
C THR A 287 -14.23 -1.30 4.57
N ASN A 288 -15.48 -1.30 5.07
CA ASN A 288 -16.45 -2.35 4.79
C ASN A 288 -16.93 -2.41 3.33
N MET A 289 -16.48 -1.47 2.49
CA MET A 289 -16.85 -1.40 1.07
C MET A 289 -15.75 -1.93 0.14
N ASP A 290 -14.68 -2.48 0.70
CA ASP A 290 -13.59 -3.08 -0.06
C ASP A 290 -13.96 -4.50 -0.51
N THR A 291 -14.86 -4.57 -1.48
CA THR A 291 -15.48 -5.79 -1.98
C THR A 291 -15.14 -6.03 -3.45
N TYR A 292 -15.31 -7.27 -3.89
CA TYR A 292 -15.00 -7.73 -5.25
C TYR A 292 -15.63 -6.87 -6.36
N GLU A 293 -16.83 -6.34 -6.15
CA GLU A 293 -17.56 -5.51 -7.10
C GLU A 293 -16.86 -4.18 -7.41
N ARG A 294 -15.87 -3.80 -6.61
CA ARG A 294 -15.07 -2.59 -6.81
C ARG A 294 -13.93 -2.80 -7.81
N VAL A 295 -13.57 -4.05 -8.04
CA VAL A 295 -12.47 -4.42 -8.94
C VAL A 295 -12.98 -4.58 -10.37
N LYS A 296 -12.22 -4.08 -11.34
CA LYS A 296 -12.54 -4.19 -12.77
C LYS A 296 -11.47 -4.99 -13.50
N ALA A 297 -11.90 -6.03 -14.21
CA ALA A 297 -10.99 -6.91 -14.94
C ALA A 297 -10.11 -6.17 -15.96
N ALA A 298 -10.66 -5.18 -16.67
CA ALA A 298 -9.90 -4.39 -17.65
C ALA A 298 -8.77 -3.59 -17.01
N ASP A 299 -9.01 -3.04 -15.81
CA ASP A 299 -7.99 -2.28 -15.05
C ASP A 299 -6.86 -3.22 -14.64
N LEU A 300 -7.18 -4.41 -14.10
CA LEU A 300 -6.17 -5.41 -13.68
C LEU A 300 -5.36 -5.93 -14.88
N GLN A 301 -6.00 -6.12 -16.03
CA GLN A 301 -5.29 -6.53 -17.25
C GLN A 301 -4.27 -5.48 -17.68
N GLN A 302 -4.65 -4.21 -17.68
CA GLN A 302 -3.73 -3.12 -17.99
C GLN A 302 -2.58 -3.05 -16.96
N CYS A 303 -2.88 -3.13 -15.67
CA CYS A 303 -1.87 -3.16 -14.60
C CYS A 303 -0.88 -4.31 -14.79
N ALA A 304 -1.36 -5.52 -15.08
CA ALA A 304 -0.52 -6.70 -15.28
C ALA A 304 0.40 -6.55 -16.50
N MET A 305 -0.10 -5.99 -17.60
CA MET A 305 0.71 -5.73 -18.78
C MET A 305 1.80 -4.68 -18.51
N VAL A 306 1.46 -3.57 -17.85
CA VAL A 306 2.42 -2.53 -17.49
C VAL A 306 3.49 -3.09 -16.54
N LEU A 307 3.07 -3.80 -15.48
CA LEU A 307 3.99 -4.36 -14.50
C LEU A 307 4.92 -5.41 -15.13
N ALA A 308 4.39 -6.33 -15.95
CA ALA A 308 5.18 -7.32 -16.67
C ALA A 308 6.22 -6.67 -17.59
N SER A 309 5.81 -5.62 -18.32
CA SER A 309 6.69 -4.85 -19.20
C SER A 309 7.83 -4.18 -18.42
N PHE A 310 7.53 -3.50 -17.32
CA PHE A 310 8.52 -2.85 -16.48
C PHE A 310 9.50 -3.84 -15.87
N ALA A 311 8.98 -4.96 -15.34
CA ALA A 311 9.81 -6.04 -14.80
C ALA A 311 10.76 -6.60 -15.87
N TYR A 312 10.24 -6.86 -17.07
CA TYR A 312 11.05 -7.39 -18.17
C TYR A 312 12.09 -6.39 -18.65
N HIS A 313 11.73 -5.14 -18.87
CA HIS A 313 12.67 -4.08 -19.27
C HIS A 313 13.80 -3.90 -18.24
N ALA A 314 13.49 -3.89 -16.95
CA ALA A 314 14.49 -3.84 -15.89
C ALA A 314 15.41 -5.07 -15.89
N ALA A 315 14.84 -6.25 -16.22
CA ALA A 315 15.59 -7.49 -16.23
C ALA A 315 16.51 -7.67 -17.46
N VAL A 316 16.19 -7.05 -18.61
CA VAL A 316 17.00 -7.17 -19.83
C VAL A 316 17.96 -5.98 -20.05
N ARG A 317 17.76 -4.87 -19.36
CA ARG A 317 18.60 -3.68 -19.45
C ARG A 317 20.04 -3.99 -19.06
N THR A 318 21.01 -3.37 -19.73
CA THR A 318 22.44 -3.58 -19.43
C THR A 318 22.79 -3.01 -18.07
N GLU A 319 22.48 -1.73 -17.83
CA GLU A 319 22.70 -1.07 -16.54
C GLU A 319 21.54 -1.34 -15.58
N ARG A 320 21.84 -1.30 -14.30
CA ARG A 320 20.80 -1.35 -13.27
C ARG A 320 19.98 -0.08 -13.24
N ILE A 321 18.82 -0.17 -12.61
CA ILE A 321 18.02 1.01 -12.27
C ILE A 321 18.77 1.77 -11.17
N PRO A 322 19.10 3.05 -11.40
CA PRO A 322 19.79 3.84 -10.38
C PRO A 322 18.92 4.01 -9.13
N PRO A 323 19.46 3.78 -7.92
CA PRO A 323 18.77 4.16 -6.70
C PRO A 323 18.67 5.69 -6.59
N ALA A 324 17.77 6.19 -5.77
CA ALA A 324 17.72 7.62 -5.47
C ALA A 324 19.07 8.08 -4.88
N ALA A 325 19.49 9.30 -5.23
CA ALA A 325 20.68 9.87 -4.62
C ALA A 325 20.53 9.92 -3.09
N ALA A 326 21.58 9.55 -2.36
CA ALA A 326 21.56 9.66 -0.91
C ALA A 326 21.24 11.12 -0.52
N LYS A 327 20.23 11.31 0.31
CA LYS A 327 19.97 12.64 0.88
C LYS A 327 21.17 13.01 1.72
N ASN A 328 21.92 14.04 1.31
CA ASN A 328 22.91 14.65 2.19
C ASN A 328 22.13 15.23 3.40
N ASN A 329 22.26 14.57 4.55
CA ASN A 329 21.74 15.07 5.83
C ASN A 329 22.56 16.27 6.28
#